data_8d51754de1cacd30f110b7ff6b9feaf1
#
_entry.id   8d51754de1cacd30f110b7ff6b9feaf1
#
_cell.length_a   1.000
_cell.length_b   1.000
_cell.length_c   1.000
_cell.angle_alpha   90.00
_cell.angle_beta   90.00
_cell.angle_gamma   90.00
#
_symmetry.space_group_name_H-M   'P 1'
#
loop_
_entity.id
_entity.type
_entity.pdbx_description
1 polymer ?
#
loop_
_entity_poly.entity_id
_entity_poly.type
_entity_poly.pdbx_seq_one_letter_code
_entity_poly.pdbx_strand_id
1 'polypeptide(L)'
;IIIIVIKIIFMSKIKLRSQKWFNNPDNPGMTALYLERYLNYGLTRKELQSGKPIIGIAQSGSDLSPCNRHFLDLSNRIKTGIRDAGGIPFEFPTHPIQESGKRPTAALDRNLAYLSLVEVLYGYPIDGVVLTTGCDKTTPSSLMAAATVNIP
;
A
#
# COMPACT_ATOMS: atom_id res chain seq x y z
N ILE A 1 -6.40 -9.59 15.54
CA ILE A 1 -6.13 -9.50 14.07
C ILE A 1 -7.43 -9.04 13.45
N ILE A 2 -7.50 -7.76 13.09
CA ILE A 2 -8.67 -7.22 12.38
C ILE A 2 -8.31 -7.28 10.90
N ILE A 3 -8.82 -8.30 10.21
CA ILE A 3 -8.80 -8.35 8.75
C ILE A 3 -10.08 -7.66 8.31
N ILE A 4 -9.99 -6.43 7.85
CA ILE A 4 -11.11 -5.77 7.17
C ILE A 4 -11.12 -6.28 5.74
N VAL A 5 -11.94 -7.31 5.48
CA VAL A 5 -12.26 -7.75 4.12
C VAL A 5 -13.34 -6.80 3.60
N ILE A 6 -12.93 -5.78 2.86
CA ILE A 6 -13.88 -4.95 2.13
C ILE A 6 -14.37 -5.78 0.94
N LYS A 7 -15.63 -6.20 1.00
CA LYS A 7 -16.31 -6.87 -0.10
C LYS A 7 -16.32 -5.92 -1.30
N ILE A 8 -15.59 -6.26 -2.34
CA ILE A 8 -15.60 -5.51 -3.61
C ILE A 8 -16.98 -5.67 -4.24
N ILE A 9 -17.90 -4.78 -3.89
CA ILE A 9 -19.23 -4.71 -4.51
C ILE A 9 -19.07 -4.01 -5.85
N PHE A 10 -19.38 -4.73 -6.92
CA PHE A 10 -19.62 -4.28 -8.29
C PHE A 10 -19.12 -2.87 -8.65
N MET A 11 -17.86 -2.77 -9.06
CA MET A 11 -17.18 -1.50 -9.35
C MET A 11 -17.31 -1.04 -10.80
N SER A 12 -18.49 -1.14 -11.43
CA SER A 12 -18.66 -0.73 -12.83
C SER A 12 -18.55 0.79 -13.10
N LYS A 13 -18.31 1.63 -12.08
CA LYS A 13 -18.22 3.10 -12.22
C LYS A 13 -17.19 3.82 -11.35
N ILE A 14 -16.33 3.15 -10.59
CA ILE A 14 -15.32 3.84 -9.79
C ILE A 14 -14.12 4.15 -10.68
N LYS A 15 -13.83 5.44 -10.85
CA LYS A 15 -12.63 5.88 -11.56
C LYS A 15 -11.41 5.61 -10.69
N LEU A 16 -10.64 4.59 -11.04
CA LEU A 16 -9.43 4.20 -10.34
C LEU A 16 -8.36 5.31 -10.45
N ARG A 17 -7.69 5.63 -9.34
CA ARG A 17 -6.58 6.59 -9.31
C ARG A 17 -5.41 6.12 -10.19
N SER A 18 -5.10 4.84 -10.17
CA SER A 18 -4.03 4.21 -10.94
C SER A 18 -4.14 4.45 -12.45
N GLN A 19 -5.36 4.62 -12.97
CA GLN A 19 -5.56 4.86 -14.41
C GLN A 19 -5.01 6.23 -14.86
N LYS A 20 -4.82 7.20 -13.96
CA LYS A 20 -4.15 8.46 -14.26
C LYS A 20 -2.67 8.28 -14.61
N TRP A 21 -2.05 7.20 -14.12
CA TRP A 21 -0.66 6.83 -14.43
C TRP A 21 -0.57 5.91 -15.65
N PHE A 22 -1.40 4.87 -15.68
CA PHE A 22 -1.23 3.77 -16.63
C PHE A 22 -2.13 3.83 -17.87
N ASN A 23 -3.12 4.72 -17.87
CA ASN A 23 -4.07 4.84 -18.97
C ASN A 23 -4.61 6.27 -19.12
N ASN A 24 -3.72 7.25 -19.15
CA ASN A 24 -4.08 8.66 -19.28
C ASN A 24 -3.94 9.13 -20.74
N PRO A 25 -5.05 9.32 -21.47
CA PRO A 25 -5.01 9.76 -22.85
C PRO A 25 -4.49 11.20 -23.03
N ASP A 26 -4.63 12.03 -21.97
CA ASP A 26 -4.21 13.43 -22.02
C ASP A 26 -2.68 13.59 -21.88
N ASN A 27 -1.99 12.54 -21.42
CA ASN A 27 -0.54 12.54 -21.27
C ASN A 27 0.08 11.17 -21.62
N PRO A 28 0.12 10.83 -22.93
CA PRO A 28 0.61 9.52 -23.36
C PRO A 28 2.12 9.31 -23.11
N GLY A 29 2.91 10.38 -23.12
CA GLY A 29 4.35 10.30 -22.85
C GLY A 29 4.64 9.87 -21.42
N MET A 30 3.99 10.47 -20.42
CA MET A 30 4.13 10.07 -19.02
C MET A 30 3.52 8.69 -18.78
N THR A 31 2.42 8.35 -19.43
CA THR A 31 1.84 7.01 -19.35
C THR A 31 2.83 5.94 -19.81
N ALA A 32 3.53 6.18 -20.95
CA ALA A 32 4.55 5.27 -21.45
C ALA A 32 5.71 5.11 -20.46
N LEU A 33 6.17 6.22 -19.86
CA LEU A 33 7.24 6.22 -18.86
C LEU A 33 6.84 5.39 -17.61
N TYR A 34 5.65 5.61 -17.08
CA TYR A 34 5.17 4.85 -15.92
C TYR A 34 5.02 3.36 -16.26
N LEU A 35 4.45 3.00 -17.39
CA LEU A 35 4.35 1.61 -17.81
C LEU A 35 5.73 0.95 -17.86
N GLU A 36 6.70 1.59 -18.52
CA GLU A 36 8.07 1.06 -18.63
C GLU A 36 8.68 0.76 -17.26
N ARG A 37 8.54 1.67 -16.30
CA ARG A 37 9.07 1.49 -14.92
C ARG A 37 8.50 0.27 -14.23
N TYR A 38 7.20 0.03 -14.35
CA TYR A 38 6.54 -1.07 -13.63
C TYR A 38 6.64 -2.42 -14.35
N LEU A 39 7.01 -2.47 -15.62
CA LEU A 39 7.29 -3.73 -16.33
C LEU A 39 8.48 -4.50 -15.73
N ASN A 40 9.41 -3.82 -15.08
CA ASN A 40 10.56 -4.42 -14.41
C ASN A 40 10.17 -5.34 -13.23
N TYR A 41 8.94 -5.24 -12.74
CA TYR A 41 8.41 -6.08 -11.65
C TYR A 41 7.63 -7.30 -12.14
N GLY A 42 7.77 -7.67 -13.41
CA GLY A 42 7.04 -8.80 -14.00
C GLY A 42 5.58 -8.52 -14.29
N LEU A 43 5.14 -7.26 -14.19
CA LEU A 43 3.81 -6.82 -14.61
C LEU A 43 3.79 -6.59 -16.12
N THR A 44 2.64 -6.81 -16.74
CA THR A 44 2.47 -6.54 -18.19
C THR A 44 1.71 -5.23 -18.42
N ARG A 45 1.93 -4.61 -19.58
CA ARG A 45 1.14 -3.46 -20.01
C ARG A 45 -0.37 -3.79 -19.97
N LYS A 46 -0.74 -4.96 -20.49
CA LYS A 46 -2.13 -5.43 -20.50
C LYS A 46 -2.73 -5.49 -19.10
N GLU A 47 -1.96 -5.91 -18.12
CA GLU A 47 -2.41 -5.99 -16.72
C GLU A 47 -2.59 -4.59 -16.12
N LEU A 48 -1.61 -3.70 -16.25
CA LEU A 48 -1.66 -2.34 -15.72
C LEU A 48 -2.78 -1.49 -16.35
N GLN A 49 -3.11 -1.74 -17.61
CA GLN A 49 -4.18 -1.06 -18.35
C GLN A 49 -5.52 -1.80 -18.31
N SER A 50 -5.63 -2.91 -17.58
CA SER A 50 -6.84 -3.74 -17.53
C SER A 50 -8.03 -3.14 -16.75
N GLY A 51 -7.82 -2.04 -16.03
CA GLY A 51 -8.82 -1.48 -15.12
C GLY A 51 -8.96 -2.23 -13.79
N LYS A 52 -8.06 -3.17 -13.50
CA LYS A 52 -7.97 -3.80 -12.17
C LYS A 52 -7.45 -2.81 -11.15
N PRO A 53 -7.99 -2.78 -9.92
CA PRO A 53 -7.49 -1.91 -8.88
C PRO A 53 -6.09 -2.32 -8.43
N ILE A 54 -5.24 -1.33 -8.19
CA ILE A 54 -3.93 -1.53 -7.57
C ILE A 54 -4.09 -1.36 -6.07
N ILE A 55 -3.80 -2.43 -5.35
CA ILE A 55 -3.92 -2.47 -3.89
C ILE A 55 -2.53 -2.46 -3.27
N GLY A 56 -2.24 -1.39 -2.55
CA GLY A 56 -1.01 -1.27 -1.78
C GLY A 56 -1.02 -2.23 -0.58
N ILE A 57 0.14 -2.75 -0.23
CA ILE A 57 0.36 -3.46 1.03
C ILE A 57 1.41 -2.66 1.79
N ALA A 58 0.95 -1.88 2.76
CA ALA A 58 1.82 -1.13 3.65
C ALA A 58 2.42 -2.09 4.68
N GLN A 59 3.59 -2.64 4.34
CA GLN A 59 4.22 -3.74 5.05
C GLN A 59 5.07 -3.20 6.20
N SER A 60 4.67 -3.48 7.44
CA SER A 60 5.33 -3.01 8.66
C SER A 60 6.32 -4.02 9.26
N GLY A 61 6.44 -5.21 8.68
CA GLY A 61 7.37 -6.24 9.15
C GLY A 61 8.83 -5.82 8.92
N SER A 62 9.66 -6.05 9.95
CA SER A 62 11.07 -5.72 9.93
C SER A 62 11.79 -6.47 11.06
N ASP A 63 13.05 -6.81 10.84
CA ASP A 63 13.90 -7.34 11.92
C ASP A 63 14.14 -6.32 13.04
N LEU A 64 13.98 -5.03 12.73
CA LEU A 64 14.03 -3.95 13.71
C LEU A 64 12.75 -3.82 14.53
N SER A 65 11.67 -4.46 14.11
CA SER A 65 10.35 -4.39 14.76
C SER A 65 9.82 -5.80 15.05
N PRO A 66 10.30 -6.49 16.08
CA PRO A 66 9.95 -7.87 16.37
C PRO A 66 8.44 -8.13 16.50
N CYS A 67 7.68 -7.15 17.01
CA CYS A 67 6.22 -7.24 17.10
C CYS A 67 5.54 -7.43 15.73
N ASN A 68 6.17 -6.95 14.67
CA ASN A 68 5.62 -6.96 13.32
C ASN A 68 6.35 -7.95 12.39
N ARG A 69 7.38 -8.65 12.88
CA ARG A 69 8.25 -9.50 12.07
C ARG A 69 7.46 -10.49 11.19
N HIS A 70 6.40 -11.07 11.73
CA HIS A 70 5.56 -12.05 11.04
C HIS A 70 4.86 -11.51 9.78
N PHE A 71 4.73 -10.18 9.63
CA PHE A 71 4.14 -9.60 8.43
C PHE A 71 5.02 -9.77 7.18
N LEU A 72 6.32 -10.05 7.33
CA LEU A 72 7.19 -10.42 6.20
C LEU A 72 6.67 -11.67 5.49
N ASP A 73 6.24 -12.67 6.26
CA ASP A 73 5.70 -13.91 5.71
C ASP A 73 4.23 -13.76 5.28
N LEU A 74 3.45 -13.01 6.08
CA LEU A 74 2.03 -12.82 5.82
C LEU A 74 1.77 -12.01 4.54
N SER A 75 2.67 -11.11 4.16
CA SER A 75 2.52 -10.27 2.96
C SER A 75 2.35 -11.09 1.68
N ASN A 76 2.98 -12.25 1.58
CA ASN A 76 2.81 -13.15 0.44
C ASN A 76 1.38 -13.72 0.35
N ARG A 77 0.76 -14.03 1.47
CA ARG A 77 -0.64 -14.47 1.52
C ARG A 77 -1.60 -13.33 1.18
N ILE A 78 -1.29 -12.11 1.62
CA ILE A 78 -2.06 -10.92 1.29
C ILE A 78 -1.99 -10.68 -0.23
N LYS A 79 -0.82 -10.79 -0.85
CA LYS A 79 -0.66 -10.69 -2.32
C LYS A 79 -1.55 -11.71 -3.05
N THR A 80 -1.53 -12.96 -2.59
CA THR A 80 -2.39 -14.01 -3.18
C THR A 80 -3.85 -13.63 -3.05
N GLY A 81 -4.32 -13.22 -1.87
CA GLY A 81 -5.72 -12.81 -1.67
C GLY A 81 -6.14 -11.62 -2.53
N ILE A 82 -5.26 -10.64 -2.73
CA ILE A 82 -5.51 -9.51 -3.64
C ILE A 82 -5.64 -10.00 -5.09
N ARG A 83 -4.77 -10.91 -5.53
CA ARG A 83 -4.83 -11.51 -6.87
C ARG A 83 -6.13 -12.31 -7.08
N ASP A 84 -6.50 -13.13 -6.12
CA ASP A 84 -7.73 -13.95 -6.15
C ASP A 84 -8.99 -13.05 -6.20
N ALA A 85 -8.93 -11.90 -5.55
CA ALA A 85 -9.99 -10.89 -5.60
C ALA A 85 -9.98 -10.04 -6.90
N GLY A 86 -9.05 -10.28 -7.82
CA GLY A 86 -8.96 -9.58 -9.11
C GLY A 86 -8.17 -8.27 -9.08
N GLY A 87 -7.45 -7.97 -7.98
CA GLY A 87 -6.60 -6.79 -7.87
C GLY A 87 -5.14 -7.05 -8.26
N ILE A 88 -4.35 -5.98 -8.27
CA ILE A 88 -2.90 -6.00 -8.50
C ILE A 88 -2.23 -5.59 -7.18
N PRO A 89 -1.47 -6.47 -6.50
CA PRO A 89 -0.82 -6.13 -5.24
C PRO A 89 0.47 -5.35 -5.46
N PHE A 90 0.63 -4.24 -4.76
CA PHE A 90 1.86 -3.46 -4.67
C PHE A 90 2.33 -3.41 -3.22
N GLU A 91 3.33 -4.20 -2.87
CA GLU A 91 3.93 -4.17 -1.53
C GLU A 91 5.01 -3.09 -1.44
N PHE A 92 5.00 -2.37 -0.33
CA PHE A 92 6.02 -1.39 0.00
C PHE A 92 6.29 -1.37 1.51
N PRO A 93 7.53 -1.10 1.95
CA PRO A 93 7.87 -1.04 3.35
C PRO A 93 7.31 0.23 4.00
N THR A 94 6.91 0.12 5.26
CA THR A 94 6.65 1.28 6.10
C THR A 94 7.85 1.56 7.01
N HIS A 95 7.86 2.74 7.64
CA HIS A 95 8.90 3.09 8.59
C HIS A 95 8.93 2.11 9.77
N PRO A 96 10.05 1.43 10.06
CA PRO A 96 10.13 0.45 11.14
C PRO A 96 10.17 1.15 12.49
N ILE A 97 9.11 1.01 13.27
CA ILE A 97 9.02 1.55 14.63
C ILE A 97 8.55 0.49 15.63
N GLN A 98 9.13 0.56 16.81
CA GLN A 98 8.69 -0.15 17.99
C GLN A 98 9.02 0.66 19.24
N GLU A 99 8.32 0.40 20.34
CA GLU A 99 8.54 1.16 21.57
C GLU A 99 9.77 0.74 22.33
N SER A 100 9.94 -0.54 22.57
CA SER A 100 10.97 -1.06 23.49
C SER A 100 12.37 -1.12 22.90
N GLY A 101 12.54 -1.18 21.60
CA GLY A 101 13.84 -1.35 20.94
C GLY A 101 14.45 -0.09 20.35
N LYS A 102 13.72 1.04 20.38
CA LYS A 102 14.19 2.28 19.77
C LYS A 102 14.35 3.42 20.79
N ARG A 103 15.37 4.22 20.60
CA ARG A 103 15.70 5.41 21.39
C ARG A 103 15.88 6.63 20.46
N PRO A 104 15.63 7.86 20.93
CA PRO A 104 15.19 8.23 22.28
C PRO A 104 13.67 8.18 22.49
N THR A 105 12.84 8.29 21.41
CA THR A 105 11.38 8.36 21.56
C THR A 105 10.61 7.75 20.41
N ALA A 106 9.69 6.88 20.74
CA ALA A 106 8.75 6.29 19.78
C ALA A 106 7.59 7.24 19.40
N ALA A 107 7.33 8.27 20.19
CA ALA A 107 6.26 9.23 19.88
C ALA A 107 6.58 10.08 18.66
N LEU A 108 7.85 10.57 18.53
CA LEU A 108 8.29 11.27 17.34
C LEU A 108 8.29 10.35 16.12
N ASP A 109 8.79 9.12 16.28
CA ASP A 109 8.83 8.13 15.21
C ASP A 109 7.45 7.77 14.68
N ARG A 110 6.44 7.71 15.56
CA ARG A 110 5.05 7.51 15.15
C ARG A 110 4.60 8.60 14.18
N ASN A 111 4.95 9.87 14.44
CA ASN A 111 4.59 10.98 13.56
C ASN A 111 5.37 10.93 12.24
N LEU A 112 6.65 10.54 12.25
CA LEU A 112 7.43 10.33 11.03
C LEU A 112 6.87 9.18 10.20
N ALA A 113 6.51 8.07 10.84
CA ALA A 113 5.88 6.92 10.16
C ALA A 113 4.53 7.31 9.53
N TYR A 114 3.71 8.07 10.24
CA TYR A 114 2.47 8.62 9.73
C TYR A 114 2.69 9.49 8.48
N LEU A 115 3.57 10.49 8.56
CA LEU A 115 3.84 11.39 7.45
C LEU A 115 4.42 10.65 6.24
N SER A 116 5.37 9.75 6.47
CA SER A 116 5.95 8.91 5.42
C SER A 116 4.87 8.09 4.69
N LEU A 117 3.96 7.49 5.43
CA LEU A 117 2.88 6.70 4.83
C LEU A 117 1.89 7.57 4.05
N VAL A 118 1.56 8.76 4.55
CA VAL A 118 0.72 9.74 3.83
C VAL A 118 1.34 10.09 2.48
N GLU A 119 2.63 10.39 2.43
CA GLU A 119 3.37 10.69 1.19
C GLU A 119 3.28 9.54 0.18
N VAL A 120 3.50 8.31 0.63
CA VAL A 120 3.38 7.13 -0.23
C VAL A 120 1.97 6.98 -0.79
N LEU A 121 0.95 7.07 0.07
CA LEU A 121 -0.44 6.87 -0.33
C LEU A 121 -0.96 7.97 -1.27
N TYR A 122 -0.44 9.19 -1.16
CA TYR A 122 -0.76 10.27 -2.11
C TYR A 122 0.05 10.18 -3.40
N GLY A 123 1.33 9.87 -3.31
CA GLY A 123 2.28 9.99 -4.41
C GLY A 123 2.27 8.83 -5.39
N TYR A 124 1.78 7.65 -5.01
CA TYR A 124 1.83 6.45 -5.84
C TYR A 124 0.45 6.03 -6.38
N PRO A 125 0.41 5.26 -7.50
CA PRO A 125 -0.83 4.89 -8.17
C PRO A 125 -1.60 3.78 -7.45
N ILE A 126 -1.96 4.01 -6.20
CA ILE A 126 -2.64 3.06 -5.32
C ILE A 126 -4.12 3.41 -5.25
N ASP A 127 -5.00 2.45 -5.50
CA ASP A 127 -6.45 2.61 -5.48
C ASP A 127 -7.06 2.24 -4.12
N GLY A 128 -6.37 1.42 -3.35
CA GLY A 128 -6.72 1.02 -2.01
C GLY A 128 -5.49 0.46 -1.28
N VAL A 129 -5.56 0.28 0.03
CA VAL A 129 -4.41 -0.18 0.81
C VAL A 129 -4.78 -1.19 1.90
N VAL A 130 -3.96 -2.20 2.06
CA VAL A 130 -3.94 -3.09 3.22
C VAL A 130 -2.85 -2.62 4.16
N LEU A 131 -3.22 -2.27 5.39
CA LEU A 131 -2.30 -1.83 6.42
C LEU A 131 -1.95 -3.02 7.33
N THR A 132 -0.68 -3.40 7.39
CA THR A 132 -0.22 -4.39 8.36
C THR A 132 0.23 -3.70 9.64
N THR A 133 -0.44 -3.97 10.75
CA THR A 133 -0.20 -3.30 12.03
C THR A 133 -0.16 -4.32 13.17
N GLY A 134 0.84 -4.25 14.02
CA GLY A 134 1.02 -5.25 15.07
C GLY A 134 1.50 -4.69 16.41
N CYS A 135 1.70 -3.38 16.54
CA CYS A 135 2.13 -2.79 17.80
C CYS A 135 1.45 -1.45 18.08
N ASP A 136 1.65 -0.94 19.27
CA ASP A 136 1.07 0.32 19.76
C ASP A 136 1.58 1.58 19.06
N LYS A 137 2.63 1.48 18.22
CA LYS A 137 3.15 2.59 17.42
C LYS A 137 2.75 2.48 15.96
N THR A 138 2.82 1.30 15.36
CA THR A 138 2.43 1.13 13.95
C THR A 138 0.93 1.26 13.75
N THR A 139 0.11 0.81 14.70
CA THR A 139 -1.35 0.89 14.59
C THR A 139 -1.85 2.33 14.51
N PRO A 140 -1.55 3.22 15.48
CA PRO A 140 -2.04 4.60 15.40
C PRO A 140 -1.44 5.38 14.23
N SER A 141 -0.17 5.19 13.87
CA SER A 141 0.42 5.86 12.70
C SER A 141 -0.27 5.48 11.40
N SER A 142 -0.59 4.20 11.23
CA SER A 142 -1.29 3.70 10.04
C SER A 142 -2.74 4.18 9.99
N LEU A 143 -3.45 4.20 11.12
CA LEU A 143 -4.82 4.73 11.19
C LEU A 143 -4.86 6.23 10.91
N MET A 144 -3.91 7.00 11.43
CA MET A 144 -3.79 8.43 11.13
C MET A 144 -3.57 8.66 9.63
N ALA A 145 -2.70 7.87 8.98
CA ALA A 145 -2.47 7.97 7.55
C ALA A 145 -3.72 7.59 6.74
N ALA A 146 -4.39 6.52 7.10
CA ALA A 146 -5.64 6.08 6.46
C ALA A 146 -6.71 7.17 6.55
N ALA A 147 -6.91 7.77 7.73
CA ALA A 147 -7.87 8.85 7.94
C ALA A 147 -7.51 10.12 7.14
N THR A 148 -6.23 10.42 6.98
CA THR A 148 -5.76 11.60 6.24
C THR A 148 -5.97 11.44 4.74
N VAL A 149 -5.61 10.29 4.19
CA VAL A 149 -5.66 10.06 2.73
C VAL A 149 -7.05 9.64 2.26
N ASN A 150 -7.79 8.95 3.10
CA ASN A 150 -9.17 8.50 2.86
C ASN A 150 -9.36 7.74 1.53
N ILE A 151 -8.46 6.80 1.24
CA ILE A 151 -8.64 5.79 0.20
C ILE A 151 -9.14 4.47 0.81
N PRO A 152 -9.81 3.60 0.04
CA PRO A 152 -10.26 2.30 0.51
C PRO A 152 -9.16 1.46 1.14
#